data_4073223068eb2eab30df383aa03ae265
#
_entry.id   4073223068eb2eab30df383aa03ae265
#
_cell.length_a   1.000
_cell.length_b   1.000
_cell.length_c   1.000
_cell.angle_alpha   90.00
_cell.angle_beta   90.00
_cell.angle_gamma   90.00
#
_symmetry.space_group_name_H-M   'P 1'
#
loop_
_entity.id
_entity.type
_entity.pdbx_description
1 polymer ?
#
loop_
_entity_poly.entity_id
_entity_poly.type
_entity_poly.pdbx_seq_one_letter_code
_entity_poly.pdbx_strand_id
1 'polypeptide(L)'
;MKSEILRLLKSSDTYLSGQQICEQFQVSRTAVWKVMEQLKKEGYQIEAVRNKGYRLVDSPDVMSKAEIESLISTKWAGRHVVYYGETDSTNTRAKEQGERGAEHGTLVIADKQNAGKGRRGRSWESPQGTSIYMTILLRPGIMPVKAPQMTLLMAIAATQGIRRVTGLEDGIKWPNDIVSLTGKKLCGILTEMSAEIDYINYVVIGIGVNVNQELFSQEIKERATSLCLELGHKVQRSQLIAAIMESFEKC
;
A
#
# COMPACT_ATOMS: atom_id res chain seq x y z
N MET A 1 6.26 -6.81 -16.51
CA MET A 1 5.82 -8.15 -17.01
C MET A 1 5.02 -8.94 -15.97
N LYS A 2 5.58 -9.30 -14.77
CA LYS A 2 4.83 -10.11 -13.78
C LYS A 2 3.58 -9.37 -13.26
N SER A 3 3.69 -8.09 -12.90
CA SER A 3 2.57 -7.24 -12.46
C SER A 3 1.48 -7.09 -13.52
N GLU A 4 1.86 -6.98 -14.78
CA GLU A 4 0.92 -6.84 -15.90
C GLU A 4 0.18 -8.15 -16.18
N ILE A 5 0.87 -9.29 -16.16
CA ILE A 5 0.23 -10.61 -16.27
C ILE A 5 -0.72 -10.83 -15.10
N LEU A 6 -0.31 -10.47 -13.87
CA LEU A 6 -1.17 -10.58 -12.69
C LEU A 6 -2.40 -9.67 -12.79
N ARG A 7 -2.24 -8.45 -13.30
CA ARG A 7 -3.36 -7.54 -13.58
C ARG A 7 -4.34 -8.15 -14.57
N LEU A 8 -3.83 -8.74 -15.66
CA LEU A 8 -4.66 -9.40 -16.67
C LEU A 8 -5.44 -10.58 -16.07
N LEU A 9 -4.78 -11.41 -15.24
CA LEU A 9 -5.43 -12.52 -14.56
C LEU A 9 -6.53 -12.05 -13.61
N LYS A 10 -6.31 -10.94 -12.87
CA LYS A 10 -7.30 -10.35 -11.95
C LYS A 10 -8.48 -9.70 -12.66
N SER A 11 -8.29 -9.21 -13.87
CA SER A 11 -9.35 -8.58 -14.67
C SER A 11 -10.20 -9.56 -15.48
N SER A 12 -9.91 -10.86 -15.42
CA SER A 12 -10.60 -11.90 -16.19
C SER A 12 -11.24 -12.95 -15.28
N ASP A 13 -12.53 -13.13 -15.40
CA ASP A 13 -13.27 -14.20 -14.71
C ASP A 13 -13.18 -15.54 -15.47
N THR A 14 -12.58 -15.53 -16.66
CA THR A 14 -12.47 -16.71 -17.53
C THR A 14 -11.03 -17.16 -17.72
N TYR A 15 -10.84 -18.32 -18.35
CA TYR A 15 -9.51 -18.81 -18.68
C TYR A 15 -8.86 -17.96 -19.77
N LEU A 16 -7.63 -17.53 -19.50
CA LEU A 16 -6.77 -16.85 -20.47
C LEU A 16 -5.83 -17.86 -21.11
N SER A 17 -5.87 -18.00 -22.43
CA SER A 17 -4.96 -18.94 -23.10
C SER A 17 -3.51 -18.46 -23.00
N GLY A 18 -2.59 -19.42 -22.87
CA GLY A 18 -1.16 -19.09 -22.87
C GLY A 18 -0.72 -18.33 -24.13
N GLN A 19 -1.39 -18.59 -25.28
CA GLN A 19 -1.12 -17.90 -26.54
C GLN A 19 -1.55 -16.42 -26.47
N GLN A 20 -2.75 -16.13 -25.96
CA GLN A 20 -3.21 -14.73 -25.76
C GLN A 20 -2.25 -13.93 -24.89
N ILE A 21 -1.76 -14.52 -23.77
CA ILE A 21 -0.79 -13.86 -22.88
C ILE A 21 0.53 -13.62 -23.62
N CYS A 22 1.02 -14.60 -24.41
CA CYS A 22 2.24 -14.44 -25.20
C CYS A 22 2.13 -13.31 -26.22
N GLU A 23 1.02 -13.23 -26.95
CA GLU A 23 0.78 -12.20 -27.97
C GLU A 23 0.64 -10.82 -27.36
N GLN A 24 -0.15 -10.69 -26.27
CA GLN A 24 -0.38 -9.40 -25.61
C GLN A 24 0.90 -8.78 -25.03
N PHE A 25 1.78 -9.60 -24.47
CA PHE A 25 3.02 -9.11 -23.82
C PHE A 25 4.28 -9.33 -24.67
N GLN A 26 4.15 -9.90 -25.87
CA GLN A 26 5.26 -10.23 -26.78
C GLN A 26 6.35 -11.07 -26.10
N VAL A 27 5.94 -12.09 -25.36
CA VAL A 27 6.81 -12.98 -24.60
C VAL A 27 6.66 -14.45 -24.99
N SER A 28 7.66 -15.27 -24.70
CA SER A 28 7.60 -16.70 -24.97
C SER A 28 6.67 -17.46 -24.00
N ARG A 29 6.17 -18.62 -24.43
CA ARG A 29 5.38 -19.54 -23.58
C ARG A 29 6.15 -19.93 -22.31
N THR A 30 7.45 -20.12 -22.41
CA THR A 30 8.31 -20.43 -21.26
C THR A 30 8.36 -19.27 -20.27
N ALA A 31 8.36 -18.03 -20.73
CA ALA A 31 8.32 -16.85 -19.85
C ALA A 31 6.99 -16.76 -19.11
N VAL A 32 5.88 -16.96 -19.81
CA VAL A 32 4.53 -17.03 -19.19
C VAL A 32 4.48 -18.12 -18.13
N TRP A 33 4.92 -19.34 -18.48
CA TRP A 33 4.94 -20.47 -17.55
C TRP A 33 5.76 -20.16 -16.29
N LYS A 34 6.96 -19.57 -16.42
CA LYS A 34 7.80 -19.15 -15.29
C LYS A 34 7.08 -18.16 -14.37
N VAL A 35 6.35 -17.20 -14.94
CA VAL A 35 5.56 -16.24 -14.15
C VAL A 35 4.44 -16.95 -13.40
N MET A 36 3.72 -17.86 -14.04
CA MET A 36 2.66 -18.64 -13.37
C MET A 36 3.20 -19.47 -12.20
N GLU A 37 4.33 -20.15 -12.41
CA GLU A 37 4.95 -20.95 -11.33
C GLU A 37 5.49 -20.05 -10.18
N GLN A 38 5.98 -18.87 -10.50
CA GLN A 38 6.40 -17.90 -9.48
C GLN A 38 5.19 -17.39 -8.68
N LEU A 39 4.09 -17.04 -9.33
CA LEU A 39 2.86 -16.61 -8.65
C LEU A 39 2.30 -17.72 -7.76
N LYS A 40 2.25 -18.97 -8.24
CA LYS A 40 1.83 -20.12 -7.42
C LYS A 40 2.71 -20.29 -6.17
N LYS A 41 4.04 -20.16 -6.30
CA LYS A 41 4.97 -20.21 -5.15
C LYS A 41 4.74 -19.07 -4.16
N GLU A 42 4.22 -17.94 -4.61
CA GLU A 42 3.86 -16.79 -3.77
C GLU A 42 2.45 -16.92 -3.15
N GLY A 43 1.77 -18.06 -3.37
CA GLY A 43 0.49 -18.37 -2.74
C GLY A 43 -0.75 -18.09 -3.60
N TYR A 44 -0.61 -17.59 -4.84
CA TYR A 44 -1.75 -17.40 -5.72
C TYR A 44 -2.32 -18.74 -6.18
N GLN A 45 -3.63 -18.90 -6.07
CA GLN A 45 -4.32 -20.09 -6.56
C GLN A 45 -4.63 -19.90 -8.05
N ILE A 46 -3.81 -20.51 -8.91
CA ILE A 46 -3.95 -20.44 -10.36
C ILE A 46 -4.26 -21.84 -10.91
N GLU A 47 -5.45 -21.98 -11.48
CA GLU A 47 -5.82 -23.16 -12.26
C GLU A 47 -5.16 -23.11 -13.63
N ALA A 48 -4.62 -24.27 -14.07
CA ALA A 48 -4.09 -24.44 -15.41
C ALA A 48 -4.80 -25.64 -16.07
N VAL A 49 -5.59 -25.39 -17.09
CA VAL A 49 -6.36 -26.43 -17.80
C VAL A 49 -5.85 -26.56 -19.23
N ARG A 50 -5.53 -27.79 -19.63
CA ARG A 50 -5.07 -28.08 -21.01
C ARG A 50 -6.07 -27.55 -22.03
N ASN A 51 -5.58 -26.87 -23.05
CA ASN A 51 -6.35 -26.22 -24.14
C ASN A 51 -7.28 -25.09 -23.73
N LYS A 52 -7.40 -24.74 -22.42
CA LYS A 52 -8.15 -23.57 -21.94
C LYS A 52 -7.21 -22.44 -21.50
N GLY A 53 -6.13 -22.77 -20.79
CA GLY A 53 -5.16 -21.78 -20.29
C GLY A 53 -5.17 -21.66 -18.76
N TYR A 54 -5.02 -20.43 -18.27
CA TYR A 54 -4.85 -20.09 -16.86
C TYR A 54 -6.03 -19.25 -16.35
N ARG A 55 -6.46 -19.49 -15.13
CA ARG A 55 -7.45 -18.69 -14.41
C ARG A 55 -6.98 -18.47 -12.97
N LEU A 56 -7.05 -17.24 -12.50
CA LEU A 56 -6.83 -16.91 -11.10
C LEU A 56 -8.10 -17.28 -10.31
N VAL A 57 -7.95 -18.11 -9.27
CA VAL A 57 -9.06 -18.54 -8.40
C VAL A 57 -9.06 -17.72 -7.12
N ASP A 58 -7.87 -17.51 -6.53
CA ASP A 58 -7.73 -16.77 -5.27
C ASP A 58 -6.36 -16.07 -5.18
N SER A 59 -6.31 -14.98 -4.42
CA SER A 59 -5.12 -14.17 -4.20
C SER A 59 -4.78 -14.14 -2.71
N PRO A 60 -3.52 -14.42 -2.33
CA PRO A 60 -3.09 -14.30 -0.94
C PRO A 60 -3.05 -12.82 -0.49
N ASP A 61 -3.14 -12.57 0.82
CA ASP A 61 -2.92 -11.23 1.39
C ASP A 61 -1.41 -10.91 1.44
N VAL A 62 -0.85 -10.54 0.31
CA VAL A 62 0.57 -10.17 0.16
C VAL A 62 0.71 -8.74 -0.35
N MET A 63 1.81 -8.07 0.03
CA MET A 63 2.11 -6.69 -0.39
C MET A 63 3.36 -6.64 -1.29
N SER A 64 3.57 -7.66 -2.14
CA SER A 64 4.70 -7.62 -3.07
C SER A 64 4.58 -6.48 -4.09
N LYS A 65 5.73 -6.04 -4.64
CA LYS A 65 5.75 -5.04 -5.71
C LYS A 65 4.78 -5.39 -6.85
N ALA A 66 4.80 -6.64 -7.31
CA ALA A 66 3.95 -7.08 -8.42
C ALA A 66 2.46 -7.05 -8.06
N GLU A 67 2.12 -7.40 -6.82
CA GLU A 67 0.75 -7.32 -6.32
C GLU A 67 0.22 -5.89 -6.35
N ILE A 68 0.96 -4.96 -5.74
CA ILE A 68 0.55 -3.55 -5.65
C ILE A 68 0.47 -2.92 -7.05
N GLU A 69 1.49 -3.10 -7.89
CA GLU A 69 1.49 -2.58 -9.27
C GLU A 69 0.35 -3.17 -10.11
N SER A 70 -0.10 -4.40 -9.82
CA SER A 70 -1.22 -5.02 -10.53
C SER A 70 -2.57 -4.36 -10.22
N LEU A 71 -2.71 -3.73 -9.04
CA LEU A 71 -3.95 -3.14 -8.56
C LEU A 71 -4.03 -1.62 -8.76
N ILE A 72 -2.88 -0.92 -8.73
CA ILE A 72 -2.84 0.54 -8.87
C ILE A 72 -3.26 0.96 -10.28
N SER A 73 -4.30 1.80 -10.37
CA SER A 73 -4.83 2.37 -11.62
C SER A 73 -4.60 3.88 -11.77
N THR A 74 -3.89 4.50 -10.81
CA THR A 74 -3.56 5.93 -10.78
C THR A 74 -2.69 6.36 -11.96
N LYS A 75 -2.62 7.66 -12.23
CA LYS A 75 -1.72 8.24 -13.23
C LYS A 75 -0.30 8.42 -12.69
N TRP A 76 -0.16 8.81 -11.41
CA TRP A 76 1.13 9.08 -10.77
C TRP A 76 1.27 8.51 -9.36
N ALA A 77 0.24 8.57 -8.51
CA ALA A 77 0.35 8.16 -7.11
C ALA A 77 0.59 6.64 -6.96
N GLY A 78 1.76 6.26 -6.47
CA GLY A 78 2.11 4.85 -6.23
C GLY A 78 2.45 4.04 -7.49
N ARG A 79 2.69 4.67 -8.66
CA ARG A 79 3.08 3.97 -9.90
C ARG A 79 4.46 3.32 -9.80
N HIS A 80 5.36 3.93 -9.06
CA HIS A 80 6.69 3.40 -8.78
C HIS A 80 6.73 2.83 -7.37
N VAL A 81 6.71 1.50 -7.26
CA VAL A 81 6.69 0.78 -5.99
C VAL A 81 8.08 0.27 -5.64
N VAL A 82 8.53 0.63 -4.43
CA VAL A 82 9.72 0.08 -3.78
C VAL A 82 9.25 -0.74 -2.58
N TYR A 83 9.48 -2.05 -2.61
CA TYR A 83 9.01 -2.99 -1.58
C TYR A 83 10.16 -3.56 -0.77
N TYR A 84 9.97 -3.63 0.53
CA TYR A 84 10.86 -4.28 1.49
C TYR A 84 10.09 -5.34 2.27
N GLY A 85 10.62 -6.57 2.37
CA GLY A 85 10.08 -7.57 3.31
C GLY A 85 10.23 -7.09 4.75
N GLU A 86 11.38 -6.47 5.05
CA GLU A 86 11.71 -5.89 6.35
C GLU A 86 12.61 -4.66 6.16
N THR A 87 12.40 -3.61 6.96
CA THR A 87 13.24 -2.41 6.99
C THR A 87 13.19 -1.74 8.37
N ASP A 88 13.98 -0.70 8.56
CA ASP A 88 13.89 0.17 9.75
C ASP A 88 12.59 1.00 9.73
N SER A 89 12.39 1.82 8.70
CA SER A 89 11.20 2.65 8.54
C SER A 89 10.98 3.01 7.07
N THR A 90 9.75 2.91 6.58
CA THR A 90 9.39 3.34 5.23
C THR A 90 9.64 4.82 4.99
N ASN A 91 9.47 5.68 6.02
CA ASN A 91 9.83 7.11 5.92
C ASN A 91 11.34 7.29 5.71
N THR A 92 12.18 6.54 6.43
CA THR A 92 13.63 6.59 6.24
C THR A 92 14.02 6.18 4.83
N ARG A 93 13.47 5.06 4.34
CA ARG A 93 13.73 4.58 2.97
C ARG A 93 13.20 5.57 1.92
N ALA A 94 12.02 6.17 2.13
CA ALA A 94 11.48 7.18 1.22
C ALA A 94 12.34 8.45 1.16
N LYS A 95 12.90 8.89 2.29
CA LYS A 95 13.85 10.02 2.30
C LYS A 95 15.12 9.68 1.52
N GLU A 96 15.69 8.49 1.68
CA GLU A 96 16.82 8.03 0.87
C GLU A 96 16.51 7.99 -0.62
N GLN A 97 15.29 7.56 -1.00
CA GLN A 97 14.83 7.63 -2.39
C GLN A 97 14.73 9.09 -2.85
N GLY A 98 14.24 9.99 -2.00
CA GLY A 98 14.16 11.43 -2.27
C GLY A 98 15.53 12.05 -2.58
N GLU A 99 16.54 11.76 -1.76
CA GLU A 99 17.92 12.21 -1.95
C GLU A 99 18.55 11.66 -3.24
N ARG A 100 18.16 10.46 -3.67
CA ARG A 100 18.60 9.83 -4.92
C ARG A 100 17.83 10.30 -6.16
N GLY A 101 16.92 11.26 -6.02
CA GLY A 101 16.17 11.81 -7.14
C GLY A 101 14.96 10.98 -7.58
N ALA A 102 14.43 10.09 -6.74
CA ALA A 102 13.22 9.32 -7.06
C ALA A 102 12.06 10.24 -7.47
N GLU A 103 11.22 9.71 -8.37
CA GLU A 103 10.14 10.45 -8.99
C GLU A 103 9.01 10.79 -8.01
N HIS A 104 8.28 11.87 -8.31
CA HIS A 104 7.03 12.23 -7.64
C HIS A 104 6.04 11.05 -7.67
N GLY A 105 5.43 10.74 -6.53
CA GLY A 105 4.49 9.63 -6.41
C GLY A 105 5.14 8.26 -6.14
N THR A 106 6.47 8.18 -5.95
CA THR A 106 7.12 6.92 -5.56
C THR A 106 6.57 6.44 -4.22
N LEU A 107 6.14 5.18 -4.16
CA LEU A 107 5.54 4.53 -3.00
C LEU A 107 6.49 3.48 -2.42
N VAL A 108 6.93 3.72 -1.19
CA VAL A 108 7.76 2.80 -0.42
C VAL A 108 6.87 2.01 0.53
N ILE A 109 6.94 0.68 0.49
CA ILE A 109 6.13 -0.23 1.30
C ILE A 109 7.03 -1.21 2.03
N ALA A 110 6.66 -1.57 3.26
CA ALA A 110 7.31 -2.65 4.00
C ALA A 110 6.27 -3.59 4.63
N ASP A 111 6.60 -4.89 4.70
CA ASP A 111 5.77 -5.86 5.41
C ASP A 111 6.05 -5.86 6.92
N LYS A 112 7.26 -5.40 7.32
CA LYS A 112 7.70 -5.22 8.72
C LYS A 112 8.58 -3.98 8.86
N GLN A 113 8.47 -3.26 9.99
CA GLN A 113 9.41 -2.22 10.37
C GLN A 113 10.02 -2.51 11.75
N ASN A 114 11.36 -2.41 11.85
CA ASN A 114 12.07 -2.59 13.13
C ASN A 114 12.19 -1.29 13.94
N ALA A 115 12.02 -0.14 13.29
CA ALA A 115 12.08 1.17 13.91
C ALA A 115 11.00 2.10 13.32
N GLY A 116 9.75 1.62 13.29
CA GLY A 116 8.60 2.40 12.84
C GLY A 116 8.46 3.70 13.63
N LYS A 117 8.21 4.82 12.95
CA LYS A 117 8.21 6.16 13.52
C LYS A 117 6.80 6.74 13.59
N GLY A 118 6.49 7.33 14.75
CA GLY A 118 5.34 8.19 14.96
C GLY A 118 5.78 9.64 15.24
N ARG A 119 4.81 10.54 15.42
CA ARG A 119 5.08 11.95 15.76
C ARG A 119 5.75 12.09 17.13
N ARG A 120 6.56 13.14 17.28
CA ARG A 120 7.24 13.51 18.53
C ARG A 120 8.10 12.39 19.11
N GLY A 121 8.80 11.64 18.25
CA GLY A 121 9.71 10.57 18.66
C GLY A 121 9.04 9.29 19.18
N ARG A 122 7.72 9.16 19.06
CA ARG A 122 7.02 7.92 19.43
C ARG A 122 7.34 6.81 18.43
N SER A 123 7.33 5.57 18.88
CA SER A 123 7.42 4.40 18.01
C SER A 123 6.05 4.06 17.38
N TRP A 124 6.10 3.35 16.26
CA TRP A 124 4.94 2.71 15.63
C TRP A 124 5.20 1.21 15.57
N GLU A 125 4.42 0.41 16.29
CA GLU A 125 4.54 -1.05 16.25
C GLU A 125 4.20 -1.57 14.86
N SER A 126 5.10 -2.38 14.30
CA SER A 126 5.00 -2.77 12.89
C SER A 126 5.28 -4.27 12.68
N PRO A 127 4.45 -5.18 13.27
CA PRO A 127 4.62 -6.62 13.09
C PRO A 127 4.38 -7.02 11.63
N GLN A 128 5.06 -8.10 11.22
CA GLN A 128 4.98 -8.62 9.87
C GLN A 128 3.58 -9.18 9.55
N GLY A 129 3.13 -8.99 8.31
CA GLY A 129 2.00 -9.72 7.73
C GLY A 129 0.61 -9.24 8.18
N THR A 130 0.50 -8.18 8.99
CA THR A 130 -0.79 -7.82 9.60
C THR A 130 -1.32 -6.45 9.21
N SER A 131 -0.47 -5.52 8.89
CA SER A 131 -0.82 -4.10 8.75
C SER A 131 -0.18 -3.51 7.50
N ILE A 132 -0.52 -2.28 7.17
CA ILE A 132 0.08 -1.52 6.07
C ILE A 132 1.09 -0.54 6.67
N TYR A 133 2.31 -0.57 6.16
CA TYR A 133 3.35 0.42 6.42
C TYR A 133 3.83 0.92 5.07
N MET A 134 3.45 2.14 4.72
CA MET A 134 3.82 2.72 3.43
C MET A 134 4.15 4.20 3.58
N THR A 135 4.92 4.71 2.63
CA THR A 135 5.29 6.12 2.55
C THR A 135 5.28 6.54 1.10
N ILE A 136 4.54 7.60 0.77
CA ILE A 136 4.58 8.22 -0.55
C ILE A 136 5.55 9.40 -0.54
N LEU A 137 6.38 9.48 -1.58
CA LEU A 137 7.30 10.59 -1.82
C LEU A 137 6.71 11.54 -2.83
N LEU A 138 6.70 12.83 -2.48
CA LEU A 138 6.13 13.89 -3.30
C LEU A 138 7.15 15.01 -3.54
N ARG A 139 7.06 15.65 -4.70
CA ARG A 139 7.81 16.86 -5.05
C ARG A 139 6.82 17.97 -5.42
N PRO A 140 6.12 18.54 -4.42
CA PRO A 140 5.08 19.52 -4.68
C PRO A 140 5.67 20.91 -4.93
N GLY A 141 5.10 21.65 -5.87
CA GLY A 141 5.44 23.06 -6.12
C GLY A 141 4.74 24.03 -5.15
N ILE A 142 4.79 23.77 -3.83
CA ILE A 142 4.17 24.60 -2.80
C ILE A 142 5.21 25.13 -1.82
N MET A 143 4.87 26.21 -1.11
CA MET A 143 5.73 26.73 -0.04
C MET A 143 5.78 25.79 1.18
N PRO A 144 6.92 25.69 1.90
CA PRO A 144 7.09 24.79 3.04
C PRO A 144 6.03 24.94 4.14
N VAL A 145 5.52 26.14 4.37
CA VAL A 145 4.45 26.41 5.35
C VAL A 145 3.15 25.66 5.06
N LYS A 146 2.90 25.26 3.81
CA LYS A 146 1.72 24.49 3.41
C LYS A 146 1.87 22.97 3.52
N ALA A 147 3.09 22.45 3.71
CA ALA A 147 3.35 21.01 3.78
C ALA A 147 2.51 20.27 4.85
N PRO A 148 2.21 20.84 6.04
CA PRO A 148 1.36 20.18 7.03
C PRO A 148 -0.06 19.85 6.51
N GLN A 149 -0.59 20.61 5.52
CA GLN A 149 -1.90 20.34 4.93
C GLN A 149 -1.94 18.99 4.19
N MET A 150 -0.82 18.52 3.68
CA MET A 150 -0.71 17.21 3.02
C MET A 150 -1.02 16.05 3.95
N THR A 151 -0.82 16.22 5.27
CA THR A 151 -1.26 15.24 6.27
C THR A 151 -2.77 15.06 6.26
N LEU A 152 -3.53 16.16 6.12
CA LEU A 152 -4.99 16.13 6.06
C LEU A 152 -5.51 15.53 4.76
N LEU A 153 -4.86 15.86 3.62
CA LEU A 153 -5.20 15.25 2.33
C LEU A 153 -5.01 13.72 2.39
N MET A 154 -3.91 13.25 2.98
CA MET A 154 -3.69 11.83 3.17
C MET A 154 -4.71 11.21 4.14
N ALA A 155 -5.10 11.91 5.21
CA ALA A 155 -6.13 11.43 6.13
C ALA A 155 -7.49 11.26 5.44
N ILE A 156 -7.89 12.24 4.62
CA ILE A 156 -9.11 12.17 3.79
C ILE A 156 -9.03 10.99 2.82
N ALA A 157 -7.92 10.84 2.12
CA ALA A 157 -7.72 9.74 1.17
C ALA A 157 -7.77 8.36 1.84
N ALA A 158 -7.16 8.24 3.02
CA ALA A 158 -7.15 6.99 3.78
C ALA A 158 -8.54 6.62 4.30
N THR A 159 -9.29 7.58 4.87
CA THR A 159 -10.69 7.41 5.26
C THR A 159 -11.56 6.98 4.07
N GLN A 160 -11.44 7.65 2.92
CA GLN A 160 -12.17 7.28 1.71
C GLN A 160 -11.78 5.86 1.22
N GLY A 161 -10.49 5.52 1.24
CA GLY A 161 -10.00 4.19 0.86
C GLY A 161 -10.52 3.10 1.79
N ILE A 162 -10.47 3.31 3.11
CA ILE A 162 -11.01 2.38 4.11
C ILE A 162 -12.50 2.17 3.88
N ARG A 163 -13.28 3.23 3.80
CA ARG A 163 -14.74 3.16 3.59
C ARG A 163 -15.09 2.43 2.29
N ARG A 164 -14.37 2.72 1.20
CA ARG A 164 -14.62 2.08 -0.11
C ARG A 164 -14.37 0.57 -0.10
N VAL A 165 -13.33 0.11 0.60
CA VAL A 165 -12.94 -1.31 0.62
C VAL A 165 -13.74 -2.10 1.65
N THR A 166 -14.06 -1.49 2.79
CA THR A 166 -14.59 -2.20 3.96
C THR A 166 -16.02 -1.82 4.33
N GLY A 167 -16.52 -0.68 3.86
CA GLY A 167 -17.78 -0.11 4.32
C GLY A 167 -17.73 0.46 5.74
N LEU A 168 -16.58 0.35 6.44
CA LEU A 168 -16.44 0.82 7.82
C LEU A 168 -16.54 2.35 7.89
N GLU A 169 -17.33 2.85 8.81
CA GLU A 169 -17.34 4.26 9.17
C GLU A 169 -16.21 4.56 10.15
N ASP A 170 -15.41 5.56 9.83
CA ASP A 170 -14.28 6.03 10.60
C ASP A 170 -14.28 7.56 10.69
N GLY A 171 -13.42 8.11 11.52
CA GLY A 171 -13.29 9.55 11.73
C GLY A 171 -11.84 10.02 11.73
N ILE A 172 -11.61 11.25 11.25
CA ILE A 172 -10.31 11.90 11.33
C ILE A 172 -10.18 12.56 12.70
N LYS A 173 -9.25 12.05 13.51
CA LYS A 173 -8.83 12.68 14.75
C LYS A 173 -7.63 13.58 14.48
N TRP A 174 -7.94 14.87 14.39
CA TRP A 174 -6.90 15.86 14.10
C TRP A 174 -5.74 15.78 15.11
N PRO A 175 -4.48 15.98 14.69
CA PRO A 175 -4.08 16.41 13.34
C PRO A 175 -3.67 15.28 12.40
N ASN A 176 -3.58 14.00 12.79
CA ASN A 176 -2.87 12.99 12.01
C ASN A 176 -3.31 11.54 12.25
N ASP A 177 -4.42 11.31 12.93
CA ASP A 177 -4.88 9.97 13.25
C ASP A 177 -6.25 9.71 12.60
N ILE A 178 -6.53 8.45 12.24
CA ILE A 178 -7.87 7.97 11.89
C ILE A 178 -8.28 7.03 13.01
N VAL A 179 -9.53 7.16 13.44
CA VAL A 179 -10.10 6.42 14.58
C VAL A 179 -11.41 5.74 14.18
N SER A 180 -11.71 4.62 14.81
CA SER A 180 -13.03 3.98 14.72
C SER A 180 -14.08 4.83 15.42
N LEU A 181 -15.38 4.47 15.27
CA LEU A 181 -16.48 5.13 15.97
C LEU A 181 -16.36 5.06 17.50
N THR A 182 -15.62 4.07 18.02
CA THR A 182 -15.31 3.94 19.45
C THR A 182 -14.15 4.83 19.91
N GLY A 183 -13.54 5.59 19.01
CA GLY A 183 -12.39 6.47 19.28
C GLY A 183 -11.02 5.78 19.33
N LYS A 184 -10.95 4.47 19.05
CA LYS A 184 -9.70 3.73 18.99
C LYS A 184 -8.97 3.96 17.68
N LYS A 185 -7.64 4.03 17.73
CA LYS A 185 -6.79 4.37 16.59
C LYS A 185 -6.68 3.22 15.60
N LEU A 186 -7.09 3.48 14.35
CA LEU A 186 -6.95 2.62 13.18
C LEU A 186 -5.71 2.95 12.36
N CYS A 187 -5.38 4.25 12.25
CA CYS A 187 -4.31 4.71 11.37
C CYS A 187 -3.58 5.91 11.99
N GLY A 188 -2.28 6.00 11.68
CA GLY A 188 -1.44 7.15 12.00
C GLY A 188 -0.68 7.63 10.78
N ILE A 189 -0.56 8.95 10.63
CA ILE A 189 0.11 9.60 9.50
C ILE A 189 1.28 10.43 10.02
N LEU A 190 2.44 10.32 9.37
CA LEU A 190 3.64 11.07 9.68
C LEU A 190 4.21 11.73 8.44
N THR A 191 4.03 13.03 8.32
CA THR A 191 4.60 13.85 7.25
C THR A 191 5.93 14.43 7.69
N GLU A 192 6.97 14.22 6.89
CA GLU A 192 8.30 14.81 7.03
C GLU A 192 8.70 15.44 5.69
N MET A 193 9.61 16.40 5.69
CA MET A 193 10.06 17.06 4.45
C MET A 193 11.55 17.40 4.51
N SER A 194 12.15 17.51 3.34
CA SER A 194 13.40 18.22 3.08
C SER A 194 13.05 19.50 2.35
N ALA A 195 13.43 20.64 2.92
CA ALA A 195 13.08 21.94 2.37
C ALA A 195 14.15 22.98 2.69
N GLU A 196 14.27 23.97 1.83
CA GLU A 196 14.95 25.24 2.05
C GLU A 196 13.93 26.28 2.54
N ILE A 197 14.36 27.53 2.67
CA ILE A 197 13.48 28.61 3.17
C ILE A 197 12.26 28.79 2.26
N ASP A 198 12.45 28.74 0.94
CA ASP A 198 11.45 29.14 -0.05
C ASP A 198 10.88 27.97 -0.88
N TYR A 199 11.50 26.79 -0.81
CA TYR A 199 11.08 25.65 -1.61
C TYR A 199 11.24 24.31 -0.90
N ILE A 200 10.50 23.33 -1.39
CA ILE A 200 10.52 21.94 -0.90
C ILE A 200 11.33 21.09 -1.88
N ASN A 201 12.35 20.39 -1.39
CA ASN A 201 13.06 19.37 -2.14
C ASN A 201 12.16 18.13 -2.35
N TYR A 202 11.56 17.66 -1.27
CA TYR A 202 10.55 16.60 -1.27
C TYR A 202 9.77 16.58 0.06
N VAL A 203 8.59 16.00 0.01
CA VAL A 203 7.79 15.62 1.18
C VAL A 203 7.63 14.10 1.17
N VAL A 204 7.74 13.48 2.32
CA VAL A 204 7.39 12.08 2.53
C VAL A 204 6.21 11.99 3.50
N ILE A 205 5.17 11.26 3.11
CA ILE A 205 3.98 11.05 3.92
C ILE A 205 3.90 9.58 4.26
N GLY A 206 4.32 9.24 5.48
CA GLY A 206 4.20 7.90 6.03
C GLY A 206 2.81 7.65 6.57
N ILE A 207 2.29 6.47 6.30
CA ILE A 207 0.99 6.03 6.78
C ILE A 207 1.10 4.59 7.31
N GLY A 208 0.69 4.41 8.57
CA GLY A 208 0.52 3.10 9.19
C GLY A 208 -0.97 2.82 9.39
N VAL A 209 -1.49 1.74 8.82
CA VAL A 209 -2.89 1.32 8.99
C VAL A 209 -2.91 -0.04 9.67
N ASN A 210 -3.55 -0.13 10.82
CA ASN A 210 -3.81 -1.40 11.49
C ASN A 210 -4.91 -2.14 10.73
N VAL A 211 -4.56 -3.19 9.98
CA VAL A 211 -5.50 -3.90 9.10
C VAL A 211 -5.95 -5.22 9.73
N ASN A 212 -5.07 -6.21 9.76
CA ASN A 212 -5.36 -7.56 10.23
C ASN A 212 -4.64 -7.90 11.56
N GLN A 213 -4.20 -6.88 12.30
CA GLN A 213 -3.56 -7.05 13.59
C GLN A 213 -4.62 -7.33 14.66
N GLU A 214 -4.54 -8.49 15.30
CA GLU A 214 -5.48 -8.94 16.33
C GLU A 214 -4.98 -8.62 17.75
N LEU A 215 -3.66 -8.55 17.93
CA LEU A 215 -3.03 -8.34 19.23
C LEU A 215 -2.21 -7.05 19.22
N PHE A 216 -2.40 -6.25 20.26
CA PHE A 216 -1.63 -5.02 20.53
C PHE A 216 -0.88 -5.15 21.84
N SER A 217 0.26 -4.47 21.97
CA SER A 217 0.99 -4.42 23.24
C SER A 217 0.15 -3.81 24.37
N GLN A 218 0.49 -4.13 25.62
CA GLN A 218 -0.23 -3.61 26.79
C GLN A 218 -0.31 -2.09 26.82
N GLU A 219 0.70 -1.41 26.24
CA GLU A 219 0.80 0.05 26.24
C GLU A 219 -0.25 0.72 25.35
N ILE A 220 -0.70 0.04 24.27
CA ILE A 220 -1.58 0.65 23.26
C ILE A 220 -2.94 -0.05 23.09
N LYS A 221 -3.13 -1.25 23.65
CA LYS A 221 -4.36 -2.07 23.44
C LYS A 221 -5.67 -1.35 23.76
N GLU A 222 -5.68 -0.43 24.73
CA GLU A 222 -6.89 0.31 25.13
C GLU A 222 -7.27 1.42 24.13
N ARG A 223 -6.28 1.90 23.35
CA ARG A 223 -6.43 3.04 22.45
C ARG A 223 -6.20 2.71 20.97
N ALA A 224 -5.81 1.48 20.64
CA ALA A 224 -5.62 1.00 19.27
C ALA A 224 -6.66 -0.06 18.93
N THR A 225 -6.98 -0.14 17.65
CA THR A 225 -7.80 -1.20 17.04
C THR A 225 -7.32 -1.44 15.62
N SER A 226 -7.89 -2.43 14.95
CA SER A 226 -7.61 -2.74 13.55
C SER A 226 -8.90 -2.93 12.76
N LEU A 227 -8.80 -2.87 11.44
CA LEU A 227 -9.97 -3.09 10.59
C LEU A 227 -10.58 -4.47 10.81
N CYS A 228 -9.78 -5.52 10.96
CA CYS A 228 -10.31 -6.87 11.20
C CYS A 228 -11.05 -6.99 12.53
N LEU A 229 -10.61 -6.30 13.58
CA LEU A 229 -11.31 -6.29 14.89
C LEU A 229 -12.63 -5.55 14.82
N GLU A 230 -12.71 -4.43 14.09
CA GLU A 230 -13.94 -3.67 13.91
C GLU A 230 -14.94 -4.37 12.98
N LEU A 231 -14.47 -5.16 12.00
CA LEU A 231 -15.30 -5.82 10.98
C LEU A 231 -15.63 -7.28 11.32
N GLY A 232 -14.82 -7.94 12.16
CA GLY A 232 -14.91 -9.38 12.43
C GLY A 232 -14.35 -10.29 11.35
N HIS A 233 -13.70 -9.75 10.31
CA HIS A 233 -13.04 -10.52 9.24
C HIS A 233 -11.79 -9.82 8.71
N LYS A 234 -10.92 -10.57 8.02
CA LYS A 234 -9.68 -10.03 7.43
C LYS A 234 -9.96 -9.19 6.17
N VAL A 235 -9.09 -8.22 5.93
CA VAL A 235 -9.12 -7.28 4.79
C VAL A 235 -7.88 -7.50 3.92
N GLN A 236 -8.03 -7.47 2.60
CA GLN A 236 -6.92 -7.53 1.65
C GLN A 236 -6.14 -6.21 1.66
N ARG A 237 -4.92 -6.23 2.23
CA ARG A 237 -4.08 -5.05 2.41
C ARG A 237 -3.70 -4.38 1.09
N SER A 238 -3.42 -5.16 0.07
CA SER A 238 -3.04 -4.64 -1.26
C SER A 238 -4.17 -3.86 -1.92
N GLN A 239 -5.41 -4.31 -1.80
CA GLN A 239 -6.60 -3.59 -2.30
C GLN A 239 -6.81 -2.27 -1.57
N LEU A 240 -6.58 -2.26 -0.25
CA LEU A 240 -6.68 -1.05 0.55
C LEU A 240 -5.61 -0.02 0.16
N ILE A 241 -4.35 -0.44 -0.08
CA ILE A 241 -3.30 0.44 -0.58
C ILE A 241 -3.72 1.08 -1.91
N ALA A 242 -4.19 0.29 -2.88
CA ALA A 242 -4.63 0.80 -4.17
C ALA A 242 -5.78 1.82 -4.01
N ALA A 243 -6.77 1.50 -3.16
CA ALA A 243 -7.90 2.39 -2.88
C ALA A 243 -7.47 3.72 -2.25
N ILE A 244 -6.51 3.70 -1.32
CA ILE A 244 -5.96 4.91 -0.71
C ILE A 244 -5.21 5.75 -1.74
N MET A 245 -4.36 5.13 -2.59
CA MET A 245 -3.61 5.86 -3.62
C MET A 245 -4.52 6.49 -4.66
N GLU A 246 -5.55 5.79 -5.10
CA GLU A 246 -6.56 6.33 -6.02
C GLU A 246 -7.35 7.49 -5.42
N SER A 247 -7.66 7.43 -4.12
CA SER A 247 -8.31 8.55 -3.42
C SER A 247 -7.36 9.72 -3.25
N PHE A 248 -6.08 9.45 -2.92
CA PHE A 248 -5.06 10.48 -2.73
C PHE A 248 -4.77 11.25 -4.02
N GLU A 249 -4.75 10.57 -5.17
CA GLU A 249 -4.53 11.24 -6.47
C GLU A 249 -5.65 12.23 -6.83
N LYS A 250 -6.85 12.07 -6.25
CA LYS A 250 -8.01 12.94 -6.50
C LYS A 250 -8.10 14.13 -5.55
N CYS A 251 -7.38 14.09 -4.43
CA CYS A 251 -7.31 15.18 -3.47
C CYS A 251 -6.34 16.29 -3.90
#